data_18ad4a339b49fbd7dd0d9239497c90ad
#
_entry.id   18ad4a339b49fbd7dd0d9239497c90ad
#
_cell.length_a   1.000
_cell.length_b   1.000
_cell.length_c   1.000
_cell.angle_alpha   90.00
_cell.angle_beta   90.00
_cell.angle_gamma   90.00
#
_symmetry.space_group_name_H-M   'P 1'
#
loop_
_entity.id
_entity.type
_entity.pdbx_description
1 polymer ?
#
loop_
_entity_poly.entity_id
_entity_poly.type
_entity_poly.pdbx_seq_one_letter_code
_entity_poly.pdbx_strand_id
1 'polypeptide(L)'
;SSKLCLSARVVEPALQMTKKAPREVLLCDDIPISIIVTNTGTGVARNIRVRDSLPEGLETAGGKRLFQSDAFSLAEGESKELNFIGKALTTGEYENEAEATANDGLTASAGATTTVRQPVLTIEKTARDEQYVGRRIDYAISVGNKGDAPAEDLLVQDNIPLETSFVSASN
;
A
#
# COMPACT_ATOMS: atom_id res chain seq x y z
N SER A 1 -8.28 -69.89 0.52
CA SER A 1 -7.54 -68.83 -0.16
C SER A 1 -7.95 -67.45 0.41
N SER A 2 -7.05 -66.81 1.13
CA SER A 2 -7.26 -65.48 1.65
C SER A 2 -6.95 -64.47 0.53
N LYS A 3 -7.93 -63.68 0.11
CA LYS A 3 -7.71 -62.55 -0.78
C LYS A 3 -7.29 -61.35 0.06
N LEU A 4 -6.05 -60.90 -0.09
CA LEU A 4 -5.57 -59.63 0.43
C LEU A 4 -6.02 -58.52 -0.53
N CYS A 5 -6.92 -57.64 -0.10
CA CYS A 5 -7.26 -56.43 -0.87
C CYS A 5 -6.38 -55.29 -0.39
N LEU A 6 -5.50 -54.80 -1.24
CA LEU A 6 -4.80 -53.54 -1.06
C LEU A 6 -5.64 -52.42 -1.70
N SER A 7 -5.96 -51.39 -0.89
CA SER A 7 -6.53 -50.15 -1.41
C SER A 7 -5.44 -49.06 -1.42
N ALA A 8 -5.30 -48.40 -2.55
CA ALA A 8 -4.44 -47.24 -2.66
C ALA A 8 -5.33 -45.98 -2.83
N ARG A 9 -5.09 -44.93 -2.05
CA ARG A 9 -5.70 -43.60 -2.25
C ARG A 9 -4.79 -42.78 -3.18
N VAL A 10 -5.31 -42.37 -4.31
CA VAL A 10 -4.66 -41.39 -5.17
C VAL A 10 -4.97 -40.01 -4.60
N VAL A 11 -3.95 -39.22 -4.36
CA VAL A 11 -4.04 -37.84 -3.81
C VAL A 11 -3.37 -36.87 -4.75
N GLU A 12 -3.97 -35.71 -4.92
CA GLU A 12 -3.46 -34.64 -5.79
C GLU A 12 -3.49 -33.33 -5.03
N PRO A 13 -2.35 -32.66 -4.81
CA PRO A 13 -2.31 -31.33 -4.23
C PRO A 13 -2.76 -30.29 -5.26
N ALA A 14 -3.38 -29.19 -4.80
CA ALA A 14 -3.78 -28.06 -5.61
C ALA A 14 -3.59 -26.75 -4.80
N LEU A 15 -3.10 -25.70 -5.44
CA LEU A 15 -2.91 -24.43 -4.77
C LEU A 15 -3.93 -23.40 -5.22
N GLN A 16 -4.44 -22.64 -4.24
CA GLN A 16 -5.19 -21.43 -4.44
C GLN A 16 -4.48 -20.30 -3.69
N MET A 17 -4.47 -19.10 -4.26
CA MET A 17 -3.88 -17.94 -3.63
C MET A 17 -4.84 -16.76 -3.65
N THR A 18 -4.83 -15.96 -2.59
CA THR A 18 -5.49 -14.65 -2.53
C THR A 18 -4.50 -13.61 -2.03
N LYS A 19 -4.61 -12.39 -2.56
CA LYS A 19 -3.79 -11.26 -2.17
C LYS A 19 -4.68 -10.09 -1.81
N LYS A 20 -4.36 -9.39 -0.72
CA LYS A 20 -5.08 -8.21 -0.25
C LYS A 20 -4.11 -7.07 -0.03
N ALA A 21 -4.51 -5.88 -0.44
CA ALA A 21 -3.86 -4.61 -0.15
C ALA A 21 -4.94 -3.52 -0.05
N PRO A 22 -4.68 -2.38 0.60
CA PRO A 22 -5.58 -1.22 0.56
C PRO A 22 -5.81 -0.76 -0.88
N ARG A 23 -7.04 -0.37 -1.21
CA ARG A 23 -7.36 0.17 -2.54
C ARG A 23 -6.79 1.55 -2.77
N GLU A 24 -6.69 2.34 -1.69
CA GLU A 24 -6.19 3.70 -1.72
C GLU A 24 -5.39 4.00 -0.45
N VAL A 25 -4.26 4.68 -0.59
CA VAL A 25 -3.40 5.17 0.49
C VAL A 25 -2.83 6.52 0.12
N LEU A 26 -2.38 7.28 1.11
CA LEU A 26 -1.57 8.48 0.86
C LEU A 26 -0.10 8.12 0.65
N LEU A 27 0.59 8.95 -0.11
CA LEU A 27 2.04 8.84 -0.26
C LEU A 27 2.70 8.97 1.13
N CYS A 28 3.66 8.11 1.42
CA CYS A 28 4.33 7.90 2.71
C CYS A 28 3.59 7.00 3.70
N ASP A 29 2.34 6.64 3.48
CA ASP A 29 1.65 5.65 4.30
C ASP A 29 2.21 4.24 4.06
N ASP A 30 2.05 3.38 5.06
CA ASP A 30 2.32 1.96 4.94
C ASP A 30 1.23 1.27 4.10
N ILE A 31 1.64 0.36 3.22
CA ILE A 31 0.75 -0.47 2.42
C ILE A 31 0.81 -1.89 2.98
N PRO A 32 -0.09 -2.28 3.89
CA PRO A 32 -0.13 -3.65 4.41
C PRO A 32 -0.59 -4.62 3.31
N ILE A 33 0.26 -5.59 2.99
CA ILE A 33 0.00 -6.62 1.99
C ILE A 33 -0.12 -7.97 2.70
N SER A 34 -1.23 -8.66 2.46
CA SER A 34 -1.50 -10.01 2.96
C SER A 34 -1.69 -10.96 1.78
N ILE A 35 -0.95 -12.08 1.80
CA ILE A 35 -1.03 -13.16 0.83
C ILE A 35 -1.43 -14.44 1.57
N ILE A 36 -2.52 -15.08 1.15
CA ILE A 36 -2.98 -16.35 1.71
C ILE A 36 -2.85 -17.42 0.63
N VAL A 37 -2.11 -18.46 0.95
CA VAL A 37 -1.98 -19.67 0.10
C VAL A 37 -2.72 -20.82 0.77
N THR A 38 -3.59 -21.48 0.03
CA THR A 38 -4.41 -22.61 0.51
C THR A 38 -4.16 -23.84 -0.39
N ASN A 39 -3.98 -25.00 0.22
CA ASN A 39 -4.00 -26.25 -0.49
C ASN A 39 -5.44 -26.76 -0.56
N THR A 40 -6.05 -26.62 -1.73
CA THR A 40 -7.43 -27.07 -2.00
C THR A 40 -7.51 -28.51 -2.51
N GLY A 41 -6.36 -29.16 -2.70
CA GLY A 41 -6.27 -30.55 -3.14
C GLY A 41 -6.31 -31.55 -1.98
N THR A 42 -6.21 -32.82 -2.32
CA THR A 42 -6.30 -33.96 -1.39
C THR A 42 -4.96 -34.54 -0.98
N GLY A 43 -3.86 -34.03 -1.56
CA GLY A 43 -2.48 -34.39 -1.24
C GLY A 43 -1.73 -33.25 -0.56
N VAL A 44 -0.60 -33.57 0.08
CA VAL A 44 0.27 -32.55 0.69
C VAL A 44 0.99 -31.77 -0.39
N ALA A 45 0.79 -30.46 -0.45
CA ALA A 45 1.60 -29.56 -1.27
C ALA A 45 2.94 -29.26 -0.56
N ARG A 46 4.06 -29.57 -1.21
CA ARG A 46 5.41 -29.49 -0.63
C ARG A 46 6.26 -28.44 -1.31
N ASN A 47 7.21 -27.89 -0.52
CA ASN A 47 8.20 -26.93 -1.02
C ASN A 47 7.54 -25.71 -1.67
N ILE A 48 6.46 -25.21 -1.08
CA ILE A 48 5.77 -24.01 -1.54
C ILE A 48 6.66 -22.81 -1.26
N ARG A 49 6.88 -21.96 -2.26
CA ARG A 49 7.55 -20.66 -2.16
C ARG A 49 6.68 -19.61 -2.77
N VAL A 50 6.52 -18.50 -2.06
CA VAL A 50 5.79 -17.32 -2.55
C VAL A 50 6.81 -16.25 -2.92
N ARG A 51 6.64 -15.69 -4.12
CA ARG A 51 7.42 -14.59 -4.64
C ARG A 51 6.47 -13.47 -5.06
N ASP A 52 6.79 -12.27 -4.62
CA ASP A 52 6.08 -11.03 -4.96
C ASP A 52 7.09 -10.00 -5.48
N SER A 53 7.06 -9.74 -6.78
CA SER A 53 7.92 -8.76 -7.43
C SER A 53 7.17 -7.44 -7.53
N LEU A 54 7.46 -6.52 -6.62
CA LEU A 54 6.81 -5.22 -6.55
C LEU A 54 7.08 -4.41 -7.82
N PRO A 55 6.06 -3.75 -8.40
CA PRO A 55 6.21 -2.89 -9.57
C PRO A 55 7.14 -1.71 -9.29
N GLU A 56 7.58 -1.04 -10.35
CA GLU A 56 8.36 0.19 -10.22
C GLU A 56 7.57 1.25 -9.44
N GLY A 57 8.25 1.92 -8.51
CA GLY A 57 7.62 2.88 -7.60
C GLY A 57 7.10 2.28 -6.29
N LEU A 58 7.10 0.94 -6.15
CA LEU A 58 6.85 0.26 -4.87
C LEU A 58 8.09 -0.49 -4.38
N GLU A 59 8.27 -0.49 -3.07
CA GLU A 59 9.28 -1.28 -2.37
C GLU A 59 8.73 -1.85 -1.06
N THR A 60 9.38 -2.87 -0.52
CA THR A 60 9.10 -3.33 0.85
C THR A 60 9.62 -2.31 1.86
N ALA A 61 9.17 -2.35 3.12
CA ALA A 61 9.71 -1.51 4.20
C ALA A 61 11.24 -1.61 4.35
N GLY A 62 11.86 -2.69 3.84
CA GLY A 62 13.31 -2.88 3.79
C GLY A 62 13.99 -2.33 2.53
N GLY A 63 13.31 -1.57 1.67
CA GLY A 63 13.85 -0.97 0.46
C GLY A 63 14.13 -1.98 -0.66
N LYS A 64 13.43 -3.11 -0.70
CA LYS A 64 13.59 -4.15 -1.73
C LYS A 64 12.35 -4.23 -2.61
N ARG A 65 12.53 -4.48 -3.89
CA ARG A 65 11.44 -4.72 -4.84
C ARG A 65 11.02 -6.20 -4.94
N LEU A 66 11.46 -7.02 -4.02
CA LEU A 66 11.13 -8.43 -3.98
C LEU A 66 10.83 -8.86 -2.54
N PHE A 67 9.65 -9.41 -2.33
CA PHE A 67 9.32 -10.24 -1.18
C PHE A 67 9.40 -11.72 -1.59
N GLN A 68 10.02 -12.54 -0.76
CA GLN A 68 10.12 -13.98 -0.96
C GLN A 68 10.00 -14.70 0.38
N SER A 69 9.15 -15.72 0.44
CA SER A 69 9.02 -16.56 1.62
C SER A 69 10.08 -17.66 1.67
N ASP A 70 10.34 -18.17 2.87
CA ASP A 70 10.95 -19.49 3.02
C ASP A 70 10.02 -20.57 2.46
N ALA A 71 10.60 -21.74 2.15
CA ALA A 71 9.83 -22.89 1.72
C ALA A 71 8.97 -23.46 2.85
N PHE A 72 7.71 -23.82 2.55
CA PHE A 72 6.81 -24.45 3.49
C PHE A 72 5.98 -25.54 2.80
N SER A 73 5.17 -26.27 3.57
CA SER A 73 4.26 -27.29 3.07
C SER A 73 2.87 -27.07 3.66
N LEU A 74 1.84 -27.45 2.94
CA LEU A 74 0.45 -27.39 3.38
C LEU A 74 -0.20 -28.77 3.22
N ALA A 75 -0.81 -29.25 4.28
CA ALA A 75 -1.69 -30.42 4.25
C ALA A 75 -3.00 -30.12 3.49
N GLU A 76 -3.83 -31.14 3.25
CA GLU A 76 -5.16 -30.99 2.67
C GLU A 76 -6.00 -29.98 3.45
N GLY A 77 -6.51 -28.93 2.77
CA GLY A 77 -7.31 -27.86 3.35
C GLY A 77 -6.55 -26.82 4.18
N GLU A 78 -5.25 -26.99 4.37
CA GLU A 78 -4.43 -26.05 5.17
C GLU A 78 -4.15 -24.76 4.38
N SER A 79 -4.08 -23.65 5.13
CA SER A 79 -3.74 -22.34 4.60
C SER A 79 -2.59 -21.71 5.38
N LYS A 80 -1.79 -20.90 4.69
CA LYS A 80 -0.76 -20.06 5.32
C LYS A 80 -0.91 -18.62 4.86
N GLU A 81 -0.92 -17.71 5.82
CA GLU A 81 -0.89 -16.27 5.59
C GLU A 81 0.53 -15.73 5.69
N LEU A 82 0.90 -14.86 4.75
CA LEU A 82 2.17 -14.15 4.68
C LEU A 82 1.87 -12.67 4.61
N ASN A 83 2.49 -11.90 5.51
CA ASN A 83 2.26 -10.47 5.62
C ASN A 83 3.56 -9.70 5.46
N PHE A 84 3.52 -8.59 4.75
CA PHE A 84 4.61 -7.63 4.69
C PHE A 84 4.08 -6.21 4.42
N ILE A 85 4.94 -5.22 4.66
CA ILE A 85 4.61 -3.81 4.40
C ILE A 85 5.29 -3.37 3.12
N GLY A 86 4.49 -2.83 2.19
CA GLY A 86 4.95 -2.07 1.03
C GLY A 86 5.00 -0.58 1.34
N LYS A 87 5.79 0.15 0.55
CA LYS A 87 5.88 1.61 0.55
C LYS A 87 5.90 2.11 -0.89
N ALA A 88 5.18 3.19 -1.16
CA ALA A 88 5.22 3.85 -2.44
C ALA A 88 6.25 4.99 -2.42
N LEU A 89 7.00 5.12 -3.51
CA LEU A 89 7.97 6.20 -3.72
C LEU A 89 7.36 7.40 -4.45
N THR A 90 6.28 7.16 -5.20
CA THR A 90 5.56 8.17 -5.97
C THR A 90 4.06 7.91 -5.94
N THR A 91 3.25 8.92 -6.27
CA THR A 91 1.82 8.74 -6.53
C THR A 91 1.59 7.94 -7.81
N GLY A 92 0.47 7.22 -7.90
CA GLY A 92 0.11 6.44 -9.07
C GLY A 92 -0.77 5.25 -8.73
N GLU A 93 -1.15 4.49 -9.75
CA GLU A 93 -1.85 3.22 -9.61
C GLU A 93 -0.87 2.06 -9.79
N TYR A 94 -0.87 1.14 -8.84
CA TYR A 94 0.05 0.02 -8.78
C TYR A 94 -0.70 -1.30 -8.80
N GLU A 95 -0.59 -2.02 -9.90
CA GLU A 95 -1.00 -3.42 -9.99
C GLU A 95 0.16 -4.31 -9.54
N ASN A 96 -0.07 -5.11 -8.53
CA ASN A 96 0.95 -5.95 -7.94
C ASN A 96 0.47 -7.41 -7.85
N GLU A 97 1.16 -8.30 -8.55
CA GLU A 97 0.88 -9.74 -8.61
C GLU A 97 1.96 -10.54 -7.89
N ALA A 98 1.52 -11.53 -7.13
CA ALA A 98 2.38 -12.49 -6.47
C ALA A 98 2.14 -13.89 -7.03
N GLU A 99 3.18 -14.74 -7.00
CA GLU A 99 3.14 -16.12 -7.46
C GLU A 99 3.60 -17.07 -6.35
N ALA A 100 2.87 -18.16 -6.20
CA ALA A 100 3.28 -19.32 -5.41
C ALA A 100 3.68 -20.46 -6.34
N THR A 101 4.83 -21.08 -6.07
CA THR A 101 5.31 -22.28 -6.77
C THR A 101 5.55 -23.39 -5.78
N ALA A 102 5.33 -24.65 -6.19
CA ALA A 102 5.59 -25.81 -5.35
C ALA A 102 6.19 -26.96 -6.19
N ASN A 103 6.45 -28.10 -5.54
CA ASN A 103 6.83 -29.32 -6.26
C ASN A 103 5.78 -29.71 -7.29
N ASP A 104 6.18 -30.59 -8.23
CA ASP A 104 5.32 -31.16 -9.27
C ASP A 104 4.71 -30.10 -10.23
N GLY A 105 5.34 -28.91 -10.30
CA GLY A 105 4.92 -27.85 -11.21
C GLY A 105 3.65 -27.11 -10.76
N LEU A 106 3.22 -27.26 -9.50
CA LEU A 106 2.08 -26.52 -8.98
C LEU A 106 2.39 -25.03 -8.90
N THR A 107 1.45 -24.22 -9.38
CA THR A 107 1.51 -22.75 -9.33
C THR A 107 0.15 -22.18 -8.95
N ALA A 108 0.17 -21.01 -8.33
CA ALA A 108 -0.99 -20.17 -8.12
C ALA A 108 -0.55 -18.70 -8.11
N SER A 109 -1.36 -17.80 -8.62
CA SER A 109 -1.11 -16.36 -8.57
C SER A 109 -2.30 -15.59 -8.05
N ALA A 110 -2.04 -14.39 -7.52
CA ALA A 110 -3.05 -13.44 -7.12
C ALA A 110 -2.50 -12.02 -7.15
N GLY A 111 -3.34 -11.07 -7.56
CA GLY A 111 -3.02 -9.66 -7.66
C GLY A 111 -3.86 -8.79 -6.74
N ALA A 112 -3.37 -7.58 -6.49
CA ALA A 112 -4.09 -6.49 -5.85
C ALA A 112 -3.65 -5.16 -6.47
N THR A 113 -4.58 -4.21 -6.55
CA THR A 113 -4.33 -2.87 -7.06
C THR A 113 -4.44 -1.87 -5.92
N THR A 114 -3.46 -0.96 -5.82
CA THR A 114 -3.42 0.14 -4.86
C THR A 114 -3.20 1.46 -5.58
N THR A 115 -4.07 2.45 -5.35
CA THR A 115 -3.89 3.83 -5.82
C THR A 115 -3.23 4.64 -4.71
N VAL A 116 -2.10 5.27 -5.01
CA VAL A 116 -1.35 6.13 -4.08
C VAL A 116 -1.57 7.58 -4.48
N ARG A 117 -2.08 8.40 -3.56
CA ARG A 117 -2.42 9.81 -3.75
C ARG A 117 -1.66 10.72 -2.81
N GLN A 118 -1.65 12.01 -3.10
CA GLN A 118 -0.99 13.01 -2.26
C GLN A 118 -1.72 14.35 -2.31
N PRO A 119 -1.99 15.00 -1.17
CA PRO A 119 -2.34 16.42 -1.15
C PRO A 119 -1.12 17.27 -1.49
N VAL A 120 -1.31 18.33 -2.28
CA VAL A 120 -0.26 19.31 -2.63
C VAL A 120 -0.79 20.70 -2.31
N LEU A 121 -0.36 21.22 -1.17
CA LEU A 121 -0.82 22.53 -0.70
C LEU A 121 -0.13 23.67 -1.43
N THR A 122 -0.90 24.72 -1.69
CA THR A 122 -0.41 26.01 -2.17
C THR A 122 -0.91 27.11 -1.24
N ILE A 123 -0.09 28.10 -1.00
CA ILE A 123 -0.45 29.30 -0.25
C ILE A 123 -0.03 30.52 -1.04
N GLU A 124 -0.91 31.51 -1.10
CA GLU A 124 -0.64 32.83 -1.70
C GLU A 124 -1.03 33.89 -0.68
N LYS A 125 -0.18 34.90 -0.53
CA LYS A 125 -0.42 36.05 0.32
C LYS A 125 -0.25 37.32 -0.52
N THR A 126 -1.27 38.16 -0.50
CA THR A 126 -1.29 39.45 -1.21
C THR A 126 -1.57 40.61 -0.29
N ALA A 127 -1.04 41.75 -0.60
CA ALA A 127 -1.30 43.03 0.08
C ALA A 127 -1.10 44.19 -0.91
N ARG A 128 -1.40 45.38 -0.48
CA ARG A 128 -0.99 46.61 -1.24
C ARG A 128 0.52 46.78 -1.14
N ASP A 129 1.13 47.24 -2.24
CA ASP A 129 2.56 47.45 -2.32
C ASP A 129 3.05 48.60 -1.39
N GLU A 130 2.20 49.60 -1.16
CA GLU A 130 2.51 50.76 -0.35
C GLU A 130 1.35 51.16 0.56
N GLN A 131 1.69 51.63 1.76
CA GLN A 131 0.73 52.20 2.72
C GLN A 131 1.42 53.27 3.60
N TYR A 132 0.66 54.28 3.99
CA TYR A 132 1.13 55.30 4.92
C TYR A 132 1.25 54.79 6.35
N VAL A 133 2.27 55.28 7.08
CA VAL A 133 2.43 54.94 8.51
C VAL A 133 1.17 55.30 9.31
N GLY A 134 0.80 54.41 10.23
CA GLY A 134 -0.41 54.52 11.03
C GLY A 134 -1.71 54.12 10.32
N ARG A 135 -1.64 53.62 9.08
CA ARG A 135 -2.80 53.10 8.35
C ARG A 135 -2.85 51.59 8.41
N ARG A 136 -4.06 51.05 8.31
CA ARG A 136 -4.31 49.62 8.25
C ARG A 136 -3.79 49.03 6.94
N ILE A 137 -3.12 47.89 7.04
CA ILE A 137 -2.72 47.03 5.90
C ILE A 137 -3.61 45.82 5.94
N ASP A 138 -4.31 45.54 4.85
CA ASP A 138 -5.10 44.34 4.68
C ASP A 138 -4.32 43.32 3.86
N TYR A 139 -4.13 42.14 4.42
CA TYR A 139 -3.55 40.98 3.75
C TYR A 139 -4.66 40.01 3.36
N ALA A 140 -4.59 39.49 2.15
CA ALA A 140 -5.40 38.35 1.74
C ALA A 140 -4.51 37.11 1.66
N ILE A 141 -4.91 36.04 2.33
CA ILE A 141 -4.23 34.74 2.30
C ILE A 141 -5.17 33.76 1.66
N SER A 142 -4.71 33.13 0.58
CA SER A 142 -5.44 32.07 -0.11
C SER A 142 -4.68 30.75 0.01
N VAL A 143 -5.39 29.69 0.39
CA VAL A 143 -4.84 28.34 0.51
C VAL A 143 -5.57 27.45 -0.47
N GLY A 144 -4.84 26.67 -1.22
CA GLY A 144 -5.39 25.72 -2.19
C GLY A 144 -4.72 24.35 -2.08
N ASN A 145 -5.40 23.34 -2.59
CA ASN A 145 -4.86 21.99 -2.76
C ASN A 145 -4.87 21.65 -4.25
N LYS A 146 -3.69 21.44 -4.84
CA LYS A 146 -3.48 21.03 -6.23
C LYS A 146 -3.19 19.54 -6.38
N GLY A 147 -3.16 18.81 -5.27
CA GLY A 147 -2.98 17.36 -5.25
C GLY A 147 -4.26 16.60 -5.59
N ASP A 148 -4.15 15.30 -5.59
CA ASP A 148 -5.23 14.35 -5.93
C ASP A 148 -5.82 13.66 -4.68
N ALA A 149 -5.42 14.08 -3.49
CA ALA A 149 -5.98 13.66 -2.20
C ALA A 149 -6.48 14.88 -1.40
N PRO A 150 -7.49 14.72 -0.53
CA PRO A 150 -7.90 15.75 0.40
C PRO A 150 -6.76 16.07 1.37
N ALA A 151 -6.70 17.34 1.81
CA ALA A 151 -5.83 17.78 2.89
C ALA A 151 -6.72 18.15 4.09
N GLU A 152 -6.48 17.52 5.21
CA GLU A 152 -7.26 17.68 6.43
C GLU A 152 -6.42 18.40 7.50
N ASP A 153 -7.08 18.97 8.52
CA ASP A 153 -6.46 19.60 9.69
C ASP A 153 -5.42 20.69 9.35
N LEU A 154 -5.73 21.53 8.35
CA LEU A 154 -4.84 22.59 7.90
C LEU A 154 -4.72 23.69 8.94
N LEU A 155 -3.48 24.03 9.30
CA LEU A 155 -3.14 25.17 10.10
C LEU A 155 -2.40 26.22 9.24
N VAL A 156 -2.96 27.43 9.17
CA VAL A 156 -2.30 28.58 8.54
C VAL A 156 -1.73 29.47 9.64
N GLN A 157 -0.43 29.69 9.59
CA GLN A 157 0.28 30.58 10.50
C GLN A 157 0.95 31.71 9.72
N ASP A 158 0.72 32.96 10.14
CA ASP A 158 1.33 34.15 9.56
C ASP A 158 2.05 34.96 10.65
N ASN A 159 3.32 35.25 10.41
CA ASN A 159 4.11 36.09 11.29
C ASN A 159 4.04 37.54 10.77
N ILE A 160 3.42 38.42 11.55
CA ILE A 160 3.36 39.85 11.21
C ILE A 160 4.73 40.47 11.33
N PRO A 161 5.09 41.44 10.44
CA PRO A 161 6.37 42.16 10.49
C PRO A 161 6.58 42.92 11.79
N LEU A 162 7.85 43.09 12.17
CA LEU A 162 8.21 43.98 13.26
C LEU A 162 7.65 45.40 13.00
N GLU A 163 7.32 46.14 14.06
CA GLU A 163 6.72 47.49 14.04
C GLU A 163 5.29 47.54 13.49
N THR A 164 4.65 46.37 13.30
CA THR A 164 3.21 46.27 13.02
C THR A 164 2.47 45.60 14.19
N SER A 165 1.17 45.84 14.27
CA SER A 165 0.31 45.19 15.26
C SER A 165 -0.86 44.48 14.57
N PHE A 166 -1.20 43.29 15.07
CA PHE A 166 -2.38 42.60 14.62
C PHE A 166 -3.67 43.34 15.03
N VAL A 167 -4.55 43.54 14.08
CA VAL A 167 -5.84 44.22 14.32
C VAL A 167 -6.99 43.20 14.39
N SER A 168 -7.16 42.41 13.35
CA SER A 168 -8.22 41.40 13.26
C SER A 168 -7.96 40.46 12.10
N ALA A 169 -8.52 39.25 12.15
CA ALA A 169 -8.65 38.36 11.02
C ALA A 169 -10.14 37.97 10.82
N SER A 170 -10.49 37.68 9.58
CA SER A 170 -11.75 37.03 9.23
C SER A 170 -11.43 35.67 8.58
N ASN A 171 -12.25 34.70 8.85
CA ASN A 171 -12.19 33.40 8.17
C ASN A 171 -13.05 33.45 6.92
#